data_a8f83d6de9c2db97a86755ba26da59d2
#
_entry.id   a8f83d6de9c2db97a86755ba26da59d2
#
_cell.length_a   1.000
_cell.length_b   1.000
_cell.length_c   1.000
_cell.angle_alpha   90.00
_cell.angle_beta   90.00
_cell.angle_gamma   90.00
#
_symmetry.space_group_name_H-M   'P 1'
#
loop_
_entity.id
_entity.type
_entity.pdbx_description
1 polymer ?
#
loop_
_entity_poly.entity_id
_entity_poly.type
_entity_poly.pdbx_seq_one_letter_code
_entity_poly.pdbx_strand_id
1 'polypeptide(L)'
;MKEWHSTDMNRKYIFSALIATMMAISANAQGQFNEMEYGKTQTVFHLNASSTPKLRLYKSGQGGKPVKTIKMRAVSNDRWEATVKGDLAGMFYTFDIGKGECPGTFAKAVGVNGNRAAILNMADTNPEGWADDRRPALASPADQVIYELHMRDFSISSTSGMKHQGKYLALTEPRAIAYLKRLGINAIHFQPLFDYASVDETQLHRPQFNWGYDPKNYNVPEGSYSTDPYKPEVRIREFKTMVQALHKAGIRVIFDAVYNHTFDIEGSNFQRTYPDYYYRKTADGRYSDGSGCGNETASERPLMREFMIESVKYWINEFHIDGFRFDLMGVHDIETMNQIRAAVDAIDPTIYIYGEGWSAGTCAYPQEKLAMKASTYKLNGIGAFSDDMRDALRGPFSDDTKGAFLAGIKGEEESLKFGIVGGIAHKQVDMTRVNYDKKPWTNEPTQQISYVSCHDDMCLVDRLRRVCPD
;
A
#
# COMPACT_ATOMS: atom_id res chain seq x y z
N MET A 1 4.46 14.46 -57.82
CA MET A 1 3.95 15.04 -56.57
C MET A 1 2.54 14.52 -56.26
N LYS A 2 2.38 13.25 -55.97
CA LYS A 2 1.11 12.66 -55.51
C LYS A 2 1.39 11.30 -54.87
N GLU A 3 1.97 11.24 -53.68
CA GLU A 3 2.08 9.97 -52.91
C GLU A 3 2.39 10.18 -51.41
N TRP A 4 2.19 11.38 -50.85
CA TRP A 4 2.54 11.69 -49.46
C TRP A 4 1.33 11.94 -48.53
N HIS A 5 0.08 11.79 -48.99
CA HIS A 5 -1.10 12.08 -48.15
C HIS A 5 -1.84 10.85 -47.60
N SER A 6 -1.49 9.60 -48.03
CA SER A 6 -2.23 8.40 -47.59
C SER A 6 -1.70 7.77 -46.29
N THR A 7 -0.41 7.95 -46.00
CA THR A 7 0.21 7.32 -44.80
C THR A 7 -0.03 8.07 -43.51
N ASP A 8 -0.24 9.36 -43.58
CA ASP A 8 -0.46 10.20 -42.37
C ASP A 8 -1.91 10.11 -41.83
N MET A 9 -2.88 9.92 -42.70
CA MET A 9 -4.27 9.71 -42.28
C MET A 9 -4.45 8.36 -41.56
N ASN A 10 -3.85 7.30 -42.06
CA ASN A 10 -3.92 5.98 -41.41
C ASN A 10 -3.23 5.96 -40.04
N ARG A 11 -2.13 6.66 -39.84
CA ARG A 11 -1.47 6.81 -38.53
C ARG A 11 -2.33 7.56 -37.53
N LYS A 12 -3.01 8.65 -37.92
CA LYS A 12 -3.92 9.39 -37.03
C LYS A 12 -5.14 8.57 -36.61
N TYR A 13 -5.70 7.77 -37.52
CA TYR A 13 -6.84 6.87 -37.16
C TYR A 13 -6.42 5.72 -36.28
N ILE A 14 -5.22 5.15 -36.45
CA ILE A 14 -4.68 4.09 -35.59
C ILE A 14 -4.37 4.67 -34.21
N PHE A 15 -3.77 5.85 -34.11
CA PHE A 15 -3.51 6.52 -32.82
C PHE A 15 -4.81 6.90 -32.09
N SER A 16 -5.79 7.45 -32.80
CA SER A 16 -7.12 7.77 -32.22
C SER A 16 -7.88 6.51 -31.79
N ALA A 17 -7.79 5.43 -32.55
CA ALA A 17 -8.40 4.15 -32.17
C ALA A 17 -7.71 3.51 -30.96
N LEU A 18 -6.37 3.58 -30.85
CA LEU A 18 -5.63 3.11 -29.67
C LEU A 18 -5.97 3.96 -28.42
N ILE A 19 -6.04 5.28 -28.55
CA ILE A 19 -6.42 6.16 -27.44
C ILE A 19 -7.89 5.92 -27.04
N ALA A 20 -8.79 5.75 -27.98
CA ALA A 20 -10.20 5.42 -27.70
C ALA A 20 -10.33 4.02 -27.04
N THR A 21 -9.53 3.05 -27.47
CA THR A 21 -9.51 1.71 -26.86
C THR A 21 -8.88 1.75 -25.47
N MET A 22 -7.81 2.51 -25.25
CA MET A 22 -7.24 2.73 -23.91
C MET A 22 -8.19 3.49 -22.99
N MET A 23 -8.89 4.52 -23.48
CA MET A 23 -9.93 5.22 -22.70
C MET A 23 -11.14 4.34 -22.39
N ALA A 24 -11.56 3.46 -23.29
CA ALA A 24 -12.63 2.51 -23.05
C ALA A 24 -12.21 1.40 -22.05
N ILE A 25 -10.96 0.97 -22.10
CA ILE A 25 -10.39 0.01 -21.13
C ILE A 25 -10.29 0.69 -19.75
N SER A 26 -9.82 1.93 -19.66
CA SER A 26 -9.73 2.66 -18.38
C SER A 26 -11.12 3.01 -17.78
N ALA A 27 -12.10 3.36 -18.61
CA ALA A 27 -13.46 3.62 -18.16
C ALA A 27 -14.19 2.33 -17.69
N ASN A 28 -13.91 1.17 -18.32
CA ASN A 28 -14.37 -0.12 -17.84
C ASN A 28 -13.67 -0.54 -16.53
N ALA A 29 -12.38 -0.25 -16.37
CA ALA A 29 -11.61 -0.58 -15.18
C ALA A 29 -12.08 0.20 -13.95
N GLN A 30 -12.30 1.51 -14.06
CA GLN A 30 -12.85 2.32 -12.96
C GLN A 30 -14.22 1.81 -12.45
N GLY A 31 -15.04 1.18 -13.33
CA GLY A 31 -16.28 0.56 -12.95
C GLY A 31 -16.13 -0.82 -12.29
N GLN A 32 -15.01 -1.52 -12.49
CA GLN A 32 -14.85 -2.91 -12.10
C GLN A 32 -14.72 -3.11 -10.59
N PHE A 33 -14.04 -2.21 -9.89
CA PHE A 33 -13.84 -2.25 -8.45
C PHE A 33 -14.67 -1.22 -7.66
N ASN A 34 -15.64 -0.57 -8.28
CA ASN A 34 -16.62 0.24 -7.56
C ASN A 34 -17.75 -0.66 -7.05
N GLU A 35 -17.50 -1.33 -5.92
CA GLU A 35 -18.40 -2.37 -5.39
C GLU A 35 -19.68 -1.82 -4.75
N MET A 36 -19.73 -0.53 -4.41
CA MET A 36 -20.91 0.09 -3.82
C MET A 36 -21.05 1.55 -4.25
N GLU A 37 -22.16 1.87 -4.87
CA GLU A 37 -22.56 3.22 -5.27
C GLU A 37 -23.76 3.66 -4.45
N TYR A 38 -23.48 4.47 -3.41
CA TYR A 38 -24.52 4.99 -2.55
C TYR A 38 -25.29 6.13 -3.20
N GLY A 39 -26.60 6.09 -3.02
CA GLY A 39 -27.51 7.19 -3.31
C GLY A 39 -28.69 7.20 -2.35
N LYS A 40 -29.25 8.37 -2.04
CA LYS A 40 -30.37 8.53 -1.09
C LYS A 40 -31.65 7.79 -1.49
N THR A 41 -31.86 7.54 -2.79
CA THR A 41 -33.05 6.86 -3.29
C THR A 41 -32.81 5.39 -3.61
N GLN A 42 -31.56 5.01 -3.86
CA GLN A 42 -31.13 3.64 -4.09
C GLN A 42 -29.63 3.51 -3.95
N THR A 43 -29.17 2.31 -3.61
CA THR A 43 -27.75 1.92 -3.63
C THR A 43 -27.57 0.79 -4.64
N VAL A 44 -26.53 0.89 -5.46
CA VAL A 44 -26.14 -0.15 -6.42
C VAL A 44 -24.92 -0.87 -5.91
N PHE A 45 -24.93 -2.20 -5.95
CA PHE A 45 -23.83 -3.04 -5.54
C PHE A 45 -23.32 -3.83 -6.73
N HIS A 46 -22.01 -3.89 -6.86
CA HIS A 46 -21.32 -4.66 -7.89
C HIS A 46 -20.35 -5.64 -7.23
N LEU A 47 -20.06 -6.76 -7.89
CA LEU A 47 -19.02 -7.67 -7.46
C LEU A 47 -18.44 -8.41 -8.66
N ASN A 48 -17.12 -8.57 -8.69
CA ASN A 48 -16.45 -9.56 -9.53
C ASN A 48 -16.33 -10.86 -8.73
N ALA A 49 -16.97 -11.92 -9.24
CA ALA A 49 -16.98 -13.20 -8.52
C ALA A 49 -17.15 -14.38 -9.49
N SER A 50 -16.54 -15.51 -9.16
CA SER A 50 -16.55 -16.71 -9.98
C SER A 50 -17.91 -17.42 -10.05
N SER A 51 -18.86 -17.06 -9.19
CA SER A 51 -20.22 -17.60 -9.17
C SER A 51 -21.21 -16.62 -8.56
N THR A 52 -22.51 -16.90 -8.74
CA THR A 52 -23.62 -16.00 -8.34
C THR A 52 -23.55 -15.63 -6.85
N PRO A 53 -23.32 -14.35 -6.52
CA PRO A 53 -23.29 -13.90 -5.13
C PRO A 53 -24.68 -13.69 -4.55
N LYS A 54 -24.74 -13.79 -3.21
CA LYS A 54 -25.83 -13.24 -2.39
C LYS A 54 -25.32 -11.98 -1.71
N LEU A 55 -25.98 -10.86 -1.92
CA LEU A 55 -25.82 -9.65 -1.13
C LEU A 55 -26.66 -9.77 0.14
N ARG A 56 -26.06 -9.56 1.32
CA ARG A 56 -26.78 -9.50 2.60
C ARG A 56 -26.63 -8.12 3.21
N LEU A 57 -27.74 -7.58 3.74
CA LEU A 57 -27.77 -6.27 4.41
C LEU A 57 -27.99 -6.46 5.90
N TYR A 58 -27.33 -5.62 6.71
CA TYR A 58 -27.33 -5.66 8.17
C TYR A 58 -27.54 -4.28 8.76
N LYS A 59 -28.12 -4.21 9.97
CA LYS A 59 -28.27 -2.96 10.75
C LYS A 59 -27.01 -2.66 11.58
N SER A 60 -26.10 -3.60 11.77
CA SER A 60 -24.92 -3.46 12.63
C SER A 60 -23.67 -3.96 11.90
N GLY A 61 -22.53 -3.35 12.19
CA GLY A 61 -21.21 -3.76 11.70
C GLY A 61 -20.75 -5.12 12.23
N GLN A 62 -21.36 -5.61 13.30
CA GLN A 62 -21.08 -6.92 13.88
C GLN A 62 -22.35 -7.57 14.46
N GLY A 63 -22.32 -8.91 14.57
CA GLY A 63 -23.44 -9.67 15.16
C GLY A 63 -24.75 -9.55 14.38
N GLY A 64 -25.83 -10.10 14.93
CA GLY A 64 -27.17 -10.06 14.35
C GLY A 64 -27.33 -10.85 13.05
N LYS A 65 -28.61 -10.95 12.59
CA LYS A 65 -28.97 -11.62 11.32
C LYS A 65 -29.13 -10.59 10.20
N PRO A 66 -28.95 -10.99 8.93
CA PRO A 66 -29.25 -10.11 7.80
C PRO A 66 -30.73 -9.71 7.79
N VAL A 67 -30.99 -8.42 7.59
CA VAL A 67 -32.37 -7.90 7.43
C VAL A 67 -32.91 -8.14 6.02
N LYS A 68 -31.99 -8.33 5.06
CA LYS A 68 -32.35 -8.63 3.66
C LYS A 68 -31.25 -9.47 3.02
N THR A 69 -31.63 -10.43 2.19
CA THR A 69 -30.72 -11.20 1.34
C THR A 69 -31.22 -11.13 -0.09
N ILE A 70 -30.34 -10.81 -1.02
CA ILE A 70 -30.67 -10.59 -2.43
C ILE A 70 -29.70 -11.43 -3.27
N LYS A 71 -30.23 -12.25 -4.18
CA LYS A 71 -29.44 -12.90 -5.21
C LYS A 71 -29.07 -11.84 -6.27
N MET A 72 -27.78 -11.66 -6.53
CA MET A 72 -27.33 -10.72 -7.54
C MET A 72 -27.58 -11.25 -8.95
N ARG A 73 -27.79 -10.36 -9.92
CA ARG A 73 -27.94 -10.71 -11.34
C ARG A 73 -26.60 -10.58 -12.07
N ALA A 74 -26.35 -11.44 -13.03
CA ALA A 74 -25.21 -11.31 -13.92
C ALA A 74 -25.37 -10.08 -14.84
N VAL A 75 -24.30 -9.31 -15.01
CA VAL A 75 -24.21 -8.18 -15.96
C VAL A 75 -23.31 -8.58 -17.13
N SER A 76 -22.24 -9.31 -16.83
CA SER A 76 -21.37 -9.96 -17.80
C SER A 76 -20.78 -11.23 -17.15
N ASN A 77 -19.87 -11.90 -17.84
CA ASN A 77 -19.10 -12.99 -17.24
C ASN A 77 -18.42 -12.47 -15.97
N ASP A 78 -18.60 -13.17 -14.85
CA ASP A 78 -17.98 -12.91 -13.55
C ASP A 78 -18.30 -11.54 -12.91
N ARG A 79 -19.15 -10.71 -13.54
CA ARG A 79 -19.62 -9.44 -12.96
C ARG A 79 -21.10 -9.51 -12.60
N TRP A 80 -21.39 -9.14 -11.36
CA TRP A 80 -22.71 -9.24 -10.74
C TRP A 80 -23.17 -7.91 -10.20
N GLU A 81 -24.49 -7.67 -10.21
CA GLU A 81 -25.11 -6.43 -9.76
C GLU A 81 -26.35 -6.69 -8.92
N ALA A 82 -26.60 -5.82 -7.94
CA ALA A 82 -27.88 -5.71 -7.24
C ALA A 82 -28.18 -4.26 -6.93
N THR A 83 -29.43 -3.83 -7.18
CA THR A 83 -29.93 -2.50 -6.82
C THR A 83 -30.93 -2.61 -5.69
N VAL A 84 -30.74 -1.80 -4.65
CA VAL A 84 -31.63 -1.74 -3.49
C VAL A 84 -32.20 -0.33 -3.35
N LYS A 85 -33.54 -0.21 -3.42
CA LYS A 85 -34.25 1.06 -3.26
C LYS A 85 -34.29 1.50 -1.79
N GLY A 86 -34.30 2.80 -1.59
CA GLY A 86 -34.32 3.47 -0.29
C GLY A 86 -32.94 4.00 0.12
N ASP A 87 -32.92 4.77 1.19
CA ASP A 87 -31.70 5.25 1.82
C ASP A 87 -31.13 4.17 2.73
N LEU A 88 -29.95 3.69 2.40
CA LEU A 88 -29.25 2.65 3.16
C LEU A 88 -28.06 3.18 4.00
N ALA A 89 -27.90 4.51 4.10
CA ALA A 89 -26.83 5.08 4.90
C ALA A 89 -26.81 4.52 6.35
N GLY A 90 -25.64 4.16 6.85
CA GLY A 90 -25.47 3.57 8.18
C GLY A 90 -25.79 2.08 8.27
N MET A 91 -26.22 1.44 7.20
CA MET A 91 -26.33 -0.01 7.12
C MET A 91 -24.98 -0.64 6.71
N PHE A 92 -24.92 -1.96 6.86
CA PHE A 92 -23.76 -2.76 6.48
C PHE A 92 -24.12 -3.86 5.51
N TYR A 93 -23.14 -4.36 4.77
CA TYR A 93 -23.37 -5.43 3.82
C TYR A 93 -22.23 -6.44 3.77
N THR A 94 -22.54 -7.61 3.21
CA THR A 94 -21.58 -8.64 2.81
C THR A 94 -22.01 -9.26 1.49
N PHE A 95 -21.02 -9.85 0.81
CA PHE A 95 -21.24 -10.76 -0.31
C PHE A 95 -20.93 -12.19 0.11
N ASP A 96 -21.59 -13.17 -0.55
CA ASP A 96 -21.34 -14.58 -0.32
C ASP A 96 -21.65 -15.39 -1.58
N ILE A 97 -20.65 -16.07 -2.10
CA ILE A 97 -20.75 -17.01 -3.22
C ILE A 97 -20.90 -18.47 -2.78
N GLY A 98 -21.12 -18.73 -1.46
CA GLY A 98 -21.11 -20.04 -0.85
C GLY A 98 -19.76 -20.44 -0.27
N LYS A 99 -18.81 -19.49 -0.17
CA LYS A 99 -17.47 -19.64 0.41
C LYS A 99 -17.29 -18.87 1.75
N GLY A 100 -18.37 -18.39 2.32
CA GLY A 100 -18.39 -17.51 3.48
C GLY A 100 -18.62 -16.06 3.10
N GLU A 101 -19.12 -15.30 4.06
CA GLU A 101 -19.38 -13.88 3.89
C GLU A 101 -18.10 -13.06 3.91
N CYS A 102 -18.02 -12.03 3.05
CA CYS A 102 -16.95 -11.05 3.03
C CYS A 102 -17.50 -9.66 2.68
N PRO A 103 -16.81 -8.57 3.07
CA PRO A 103 -17.19 -7.20 2.71
C PRO A 103 -17.04 -6.87 1.22
N GLY A 104 -16.41 -7.75 0.44
CA GLY A 104 -15.98 -7.51 -0.93
C GLY A 104 -14.47 -7.28 -1.01
N THR A 105 -13.92 -7.30 -2.22
CA THR A 105 -12.48 -7.10 -2.44
C THR A 105 -12.07 -5.63 -2.33
N PHE A 106 -13.01 -4.71 -2.63
CA PHE A 106 -12.75 -3.28 -2.69
C PHE A 106 -13.63 -2.47 -1.73
N ALA A 107 -13.98 -3.03 -0.57
CA ALA A 107 -14.69 -2.28 0.46
C ALA A 107 -13.92 -1.02 0.85
N LYS A 108 -14.60 0.14 0.89
CA LYS A 108 -14.02 1.46 1.22
C LYS A 108 -14.28 1.88 2.67
N ALA A 109 -15.20 1.20 3.33
CA ALA A 109 -15.54 1.40 4.73
C ALA A 109 -16.02 0.07 5.32
N VAL A 110 -15.66 -0.22 6.56
CA VAL A 110 -16.06 -1.44 7.26
C VAL A 110 -16.49 -1.13 8.69
N GLY A 111 -17.31 -2.02 9.25
CA GLY A 111 -17.61 -2.02 10.69
C GLY A 111 -16.42 -2.53 11.51
N VAL A 112 -16.58 -2.49 12.81
CA VAL A 112 -15.59 -2.97 13.77
C VAL A 112 -15.09 -4.38 13.42
N ASN A 113 -13.79 -4.61 13.52
CA ASN A 113 -13.09 -5.84 13.12
C ASN A 113 -13.22 -6.19 11.61
N GLY A 114 -13.65 -5.28 10.74
CA GLY A 114 -13.52 -5.41 9.29
C GLY A 114 -14.35 -6.50 8.61
N ASN A 115 -15.35 -7.12 9.26
CA ASN A 115 -16.08 -8.28 8.71
C ASN A 115 -17.27 -7.92 7.82
N ARG A 116 -17.74 -6.69 7.86
CA ARG A 116 -18.84 -6.17 7.05
C ARG A 116 -18.48 -4.81 6.48
N ALA A 117 -18.73 -4.61 5.21
CA ALA A 117 -18.62 -3.29 4.60
C ALA A 117 -19.75 -2.39 5.08
N ALA A 118 -19.47 -1.09 5.21
CA ALA A 118 -20.43 -0.08 5.59
C ALA A 118 -20.94 0.70 4.38
N ILE A 119 -22.21 1.09 4.42
CA ILE A 119 -22.84 1.94 3.42
C ILE A 119 -22.83 3.38 3.91
N LEU A 120 -22.03 4.22 3.28
CA LEU A 120 -21.91 5.64 3.61
C LEU A 120 -21.55 6.45 2.35
N ASN A 121 -21.80 7.75 2.42
CA ASN A 121 -21.28 8.68 1.42
C ASN A 121 -19.86 9.11 1.85
N MET A 122 -18.84 8.77 1.07
CA MET A 122 -17.45 9.11 1.38
C MET A 122 -17.21 10.61 1.54
N ALA A 123 -17.95 11.46 0.81
CA ALA A 123 -17.82 12.90 0.92
C ALA A 123 -18.21 13.43 2.32
N ASP A 124 -19.10 12.75 3.05
CA ASP A 124 -19.51 13.14 4.40
C ASP A 124 -18.42 12.86 5.47
N THR A 125 -17.35 12.15 5.08
CA THR A 125 -16.19 11.89 5.92
C THR A 125 -15.08 12.95 5.79
N ASN A 126 -15.21 13.91 4.88
CA ASN A 126 -14.22 14.93 4.64
C ASN A 126 -14.15 15.89 5.83
N PRO A 127 -12.96 16.19 6.37
CA PRO A 127 -12.79 17.27 7.34
C PRO A 127 -12.99 18.63 6.66
N GLU A 128 -13.22 19.67 7.48
CA GLU A 128 -13.32 21.03 6.98
C GLU A 128 -12.07 21.44 6.17
N GLY A 129 -12.28 22.04 5.00
CA GLY A 129 -11.22 22.48 4.10
C GLY A 129 -10.49 21.32 3.38
N TRP A 130 -11.04 20.11 3.36
CA TRP A 130 -10.43 18.96 2.66
C TRP A 130 -10.25 19.20 1.16
N ALA A 131 -11.21 19.85 0.51
CA ALA A 131 -11.12 20.21 -0.90
C ALA A 131 -9.97 21.17 -1.24
N ASP A 132 -9.50 21.93 -0.24
CA ASP A 132 -8.38 22.87 -0.37
C ASP A 132 -7.06 22.30 0.12
N ASP A 133 -7.05 21.05 0.59
CA ASP A 133 -5.83 20.37 0.98
C ASP A 133 -4.89 20.24 -0.21
N ARG A 134 -3.61 20.49 0.01
CA ARG A 134 -2.59 20.46 -1.05
C ARG A 134 -1.38 19.67 -0.58
N ARG A 135 -0.94 18.78 -1.44
CA ARG A 135 0.29 18.03 -1.27
C ARG A 135 1.48 18.97 -1.12
N PRO A 136 2.37 18.80 -0.12
CA PRO A 136 3.58 19.59 0.01
C PRO A 136 4.45 19.47 -1.24
N ALA A 137 4.97 20.61 -1.71
CA ALA A 137 5.84 20.63 -2.90
C ALA A 137 7.11 19.81 -2.68
N LEU A 138 7.55 19.12 -3.72
CA LEU A 138 8.78 18.34 -3.76
C LEU A 138 9.44 18.56 -5.11
N ALA A 139 10.67 19.08 -5.13
CA ALA A 139 11.38 19.36 -6.37
C ALA A 139 11.99 18.08 -6.98
N SER A 140 12.45 17.16 -6.12
CA SER A 140 13.02 15.86 -6.53
C SER A 140 12.77 14.82 -5.47
N PRO A 141 12.61 13.55 -5.83
CA PRO A 141 12.61 12.44 -4.83
C PRO A 141 13.86 12.44 -3.94
N ALA A 142 15.02 12.94 -4.45
CA ALA A 142 16.25 13.06 -3.67
C ALA A 142 16.18 14.09 -2.52
N ASP A 143 15.19 14.99 -2.54
CA ASP A 143 14.98 15.98 -1.47
C ASP A 143 14.16 15.42 -0.31
N GLN A 144 13.71 14.17 -0.38
CA GLN A 144 12.95 13.56 0.70
C GLN A 144 13.85 13.12 1.84
N VAL A 145 13.51 13.60 3.04
CA VAL A 145 14.03 13.08 4.31
C VAL A 145 12.90 12.32 4.98
N ILE A 146 12.95 10.99 4.84
CA ILE A 146 11.88 10.09 5.23
C ILE A 146 12.10 9.60 6.67
N TYR A 147 11.07 9.69 7.49
CA TYR A 147 11.01 9.13 8.82
C TYR A 147 9.96 8.02 8.87
N GLU A 148 10.39 6.79 9.14
CA GLU A 148 9.48 5.67 9.34
C GLU A 148 8.83 5.76 10.72
N LEU A 149 7.51 5.52 10.79
CA LEU A 149 6.73 5.71 12.00
C LEU A 149 5.63 4.65 12.13
N HIS A 150 5.58 3.98 13.28
CA HIS A 150 4.43 3.16 13.67
C HIS A 150 3.37 4.02 14.37
N MET A 151 2.14 4.01 13.87
CA MET A 151 1.07 4.94 14.30
C MET A 151 0.82 4.88 15.80
N ARG A 152 0.69 3.68 16.36
CA ARG A 152 0.45 3.50 17.79
C ARG A 152 1.66 3.90 18.62
N ASP A 153 2.82 3.39 18.27
CA ASP A 153 4.01 3.48 19.12
C ASP A 153 4.59 4.89 19.20
N PHE A 154 4.37 5.71 18.17
CA PHE A 154 4.79 7.09 18.18
C PHE A 154 4.25 7.88 19.38
N SER A 155 3.05 7.57 19.87
CA SER A 155 2.38 8.37 20.88
C SER A 155 1.80 7.59 22.07
N ILE A 156 1.83 6.24 22.06
CA ILE A 156 1.14 5.42 23.06
C ILE A 156 1.73 5.56 24.48
N SER A 157 3.01 5.93 24.62
CA SER A 157 3.64 6.12 25.93
C SER A 157 2.92 7.23 26.71
N SER A 158 2.69 7.00 27.99
CA SER A 158 2.18 8.03 28.92
C SER A 158 3.10 9.27 29.00
N THR A 159 4.38 9.10 28.67
CA THR A 159 5.38 10.18 28.65
C THR A 159 5.38 10.98 27.36
N SER A 160 4.62 10.56 26.33
CA SER A 160 4.53 11.30 25.06
C SER A 160 3.95 12.70 25.25
N GLY A 161 3.09 12.88 26.27
CA GLY A 161 2.38 14.12 26.55
C GLY A 161 1.33 14.46 25.49
N MET A 162 0.91 13.49 24.68
CA MET A 162 -0.15 13.63 23.69
C MET A 162 -1.49 13.20 24.25
N LYS A 163 -2.56 13.90 23.84
CA LYS A 163 -3.93 13.62 24.29
C LYS A 163 -4.50 12.36 23.63
N HIS A 164 -4.24 12.18 22.33
CA HIS A 164 -4.79 11.09 21.54
C HIS A 164 -3.78 9.96 21.34
N GLN A 165 -3.27 9.40 22.46
CA GLN A 165 -2.23 8.38 22.45
C GLN A 165 -2.59 7.17 21.57
N GLY A 166 -1.69 6.79 20.66
CA GLY A 166 -1.86 5.67 19.75
C GLY A 166 -2.92 5.84 18.67
N LYS A 167 -3.38 7.08 18.40
CA LYS A 167 -4.47 7.38 17.45
C LYS A 167 -4.02 8.32 16.34
N TYR A 168 -4.73 8.30 15.19
CA TYR A 168 -4.50 9.22 14.07
C TYR A 168 -4.40 10.68 14.54
N LEU A 169 -5.30 11.10 15.44
CA LEU A 169 -5.36 12.46 15.93
C LEU A 169 -4.13 12.89 16.75
N ALA A 170 -3.29 11.96 17.24
CA ALA A 170 -2.03 12.33 17.89
C ALA A 170 -1.12 13.16 16.99
N LEU A 171 -1.12 12.85 15.68
CA LEU A 171 -0.30 13.54 14.68
C LEU A 171 -0.87 14.90 14.24
N THR A 172 -2.04 15.28 14.73
CA THR A 172 -2.60 16.62 14.55
C THR A 172 -2.21 17.58 15.67
N GLU A 173 -1.64 17.05 16.75
CA GLU A 173 -1.33 17.84 17.94
C GLU A 173 -0.07 18.69 17.74
N PRO A 174 -0.06 19.95 18.24
CA PRO A 174 1.08 20.86 18.05
C PRO A 174 2.43 20.27 18.52
N ARG A 175 2.40 19.43 19.57
CA ARG A 175 3.60 18.78 20.10
C ARG A 175 4.19 17.77 19.12
N ALA A 176 3.36 16.96 18.48
CA ALA A 176 3.77 16.00 17.45
C ALA A 176 4.37 16.73 16.24
N ILE A 177 3.67 17.72 15.73
CA ILE A 177 4.12 18.53 14.58
C ILE A 177 5.43 19.24 14.91
N ALA A 178 5.57 19.86 16.07
CA ALA A 178 6.80 20.51 16.48
C ALA A 178 7.99 19.54 16.60
N TYR A 179 7.74 18.33 17.10
CA TYR A 179 8.77 17.26 17.16
C TYR A 179 9.23 16.87 15.76
N LEU A 180 8.32 16.55 14.86
CA LEU A 180 8.62 16.13 13.48
C LEU A 180 9.37 17.24 12.71
N LYS A 181 8.93 18.50 12.84
CA LYS A 181 9.65 19.64 12.24
C LYS A 181 11.08 19.80 12.79
N ARG A 182 11.29 19.58 14.09
CA ARG A 182 12.62 19.66 14.71
C ARG A 182 13.55 18.56 14.21
N LEU A 183 13.03 17.39 13.83
CA LEU A 183 13.82 16.33 13.19
C LEU A 183 14.30 16.72 11.78
N GLY A 184 13.72 17.76 11.16
CA GLY A 184 14.08 18.21 9.82
C GLY A 184 13.55 17.30 8.70
N ILE A 185 12.58 16.45 9.00
CA ILE A 185 11.93 15.55 8.02
C ILE A 185 10.89 16.30 7.21
N ASN A 186 10.67 15.84 5.98
CA ASN A 186 9.62 16.35 5.09
C ASN A 186 8.69 15.25 4.55
N ALA A 187 8.91 13.99 4.95
CA ALA A 187 8.04 12.88 4.64
C ALA A 187 7.99 11.87 5.81
N ILE A 188 6.82 11.31 6.06
CA ILE A 188 6.62 10.19 6.98
C ILE A 188 6.21 8.97 6.18
N HIS A 189 6.97 7.90 6.30
CA HIS A 189 6.57 6.56 5.91
C HIS A 189 5.89 5.91 7.12
N PHE A 190 4.58 5.74 7.03
CA PHE A 190 3.84 5.00 8.05
C PHE A 190 3.96 3.51 7.79
N GLN A 191 4.23 2.71 8.84
CA GLN A 191 3.92 1.29 8.82
C GLN A 191 2.43 1.10 8.50
N PRO A 192 1.97 -0.09 8.05
CA PRO A 192 0.66 -0.22 7.42
C PRO A 192 -0.49 0.44 8.16
N LEU A 193 -1.28 1.24 7.44
CA LEU A 193 -2.42 2.00 7.96
C LEU A 193 -3.77 1.49 7.43
N PHE A 194 -3.79 0.48 6.55
CA PHE A 194 -5.03 -0.15 6.16
C PHE A 194 -5.49 -1.20 7.20
N ASP A 195 -6.76 -1.58 7.13
CA ASP A 195 -7.40 -2.52 8.04
C ASP A 195 -6.71 -3.89 7.99
N TYR A 196 -6.18 -4.34 9.12
CA TYR A 196 -5.47 -5.59 9.30
C TYR A 196 -6.18 -6.52 10.31
N ALA A 197 -5.77 -7.81 10.40
CA ALA A 197 -6.59 -8.84 11.02
C ALA A 197 -6.35 -9.04 12.52
N SER A 198 -5.11 -8.89 13.01
CA SER A 198 -4.71 -9.45 14.31
C SER A 198 -4.96 -8.54 15.50
N VAL A 199 -5.66 -7.42 15.34
CA VAL A 199 -6.09 -6.57 16.45
C VAL A 199 -7.60 -6.68 16.62
N ASP A 200 -8.05 -7.04 17.80
CA ASP A 200 -9.47 -6.98 18.15
C ASP A 200 -9.87 -5.55 18.52
N GLU A 201 -10.47 -4.85 17.57
CA GLU A 201 -10.93 -3.47 17.73
C GLU A 201 -11.98 -3.31 18.86
N THR A 202 -12.62 -4.39 19.30
CA THR A 202 -13.57 -4.37 20.41
C THR A 202 -12.90 -4.36 21.77
N GLN A 203 -11.58 -4.62 21.83
CA GLN A 203 -10.80 -4.80 23.04
C GLN A 203 -9.63 -3.81 23.17
N LEU A 204 -9.75 -2.60 22.58
CA LEU A 204 -8.67 -1.60 22.53
C LEU A 204 -8.23 -1.08 23.91
N HIS A 205 -8.97 -1.38 24.98
CA HIS A 205 -8.55 -1.12 26.36
C HIS A 205 -7.44 -2.07 26.84
N ARG A 206 -7.17 -3.16 26.11
CA ARG A 206 -6.07 -4.09 26.36
C ARG A 206 -4.90 -3.74 25.46
N PRO A 207 -3.65 -3.84 25.94
CA PRO A 207 -2.50 -3.70 25.07
C PRO A 207 -2.52 -4.75 23.97
N GLN A 208 -2.55 -4.30 22.72
CA GLN A 208 -2.44 -5.14 21.54
C GLN A 208 -1.42 -4.49 20.64
N PHE A 209 -0.39 -5.24 20.26
CA PHE A 209 0.67 -4.75 19.39
C PHE A 209 0.63 -5.52 18.08
N ASN A 210 0.67 -4.78 16.98
CA ASN A 210 0.75 -5.31 15.63
C ASN A 210 1.49 -4.29 14.76
N TRP A 211 2.39 -4.76 13.92
CA TRP A 211 3.05 -3.89 12.94
C TRP A 211 2.13 -3.51 11.78
N GLY A 212 1.07 -4.29 11.53
CA GLY A 212 0.10 -4.06 10.46
C GLY A 212 0.33 -4.87 9.18
N TYR A 213 1.31 -5.78 9.16
CA TYR A 213 1.63 -6.59 7.98
C TYR A 213 0.79 -7.87 7.86
N ASP A 214 -0.46 -7.83 8.30
CA ASP A 214 -1.47 -8.89 8.14
C ASP A 214 -2.76 -8.34 7.50
N PRO A 215 -2.71 -7.92 6.21
CA PRO A 215 -3.74 -7.16 5.54
C PRO A 215 -5.05 -7.92 5.40
N LYS A 216 -6.17 -7.23 5.67
CA LYS A 216 -7.53 -7.74 5.58
C LYS A 216 -8.38 -6.96 4.58
N ASN A 217 -8.53 -5.64 4.77
CA ASN A 217 -9.28 -4.76 3.89
C ASN A 217 -8.38 -3.62 3.37
N TYR A 218 -7.84 -3.79 2.18
CA TYR A 218 -6.79 -2.94 1.60
C TYR A 218 -7.17 -1.48 1.36
N ASN A 219 -8.48 -1.16 1.31
CA ASN A 219 -8.95 0.19 0.97
C ASN A 219 -9.70 0.86 2.13
N VAL A 220 -9.43 0.42 3.34
CA VAL A 220 -10.03 0.95 4.57
C VAL A 220 -8.94 1.33 5.55
N PRO A 221 -8.97 2.52 6.17
CA PRO A 221 -8.07 2.86 7.27
C PRO A 221 -8.25 1.94 8.48
N GLU A 222 -7.16 1.60 9.17
CA GLU A 222 -7.17 0.75 10.36
C GLU A 222 -8.00 1.35 11.50
N GLY A 223 -8.89 0.54 12.08
CA GLY A 223 -9.83 1.01 13.09
C GLY A 223 -9.25 1.15 14.48
N SER A 224 -8.21 0.39 14.83
CA SER A 224 -7.57 0.50 16.15
C SER A 224 -6.90 1.87 16.37
N TYR A 225 -6.57 2.58 15.30
CA TYR A 225 -6.02 3.94 15.35
C TYR A 225 -7.08 5.03 15.40
N SER A 226 -8.37 4.68 15.27
CA SER A 226 -9.51 5.58 15.40
C SER A 226 -9.92 5.76 16.86
N THR A 227 -10.54 6.89 17.17
CA THR A 227 -11.13 7.13 18.51
C THR A 227 -12.42 6.34 18.72
N ASP A 228 -13.11 5.95 17.66
CA ASP A 228 -14.32 5.11 17.71
C ASP A 228 -14.33 4.09 16.54
N PRO A 229 -13.83 2.86 16.75
CA PRO A 229 -13.78 1.83 15.71
C PRO A 229 -15.16 1.30 15.30
N TYR A 230 -16.21 1.54 16.11
CA TYR A 230 -17.58 1.11 15.80
C TYR A 230 -18.26 1.97 14.74
N LYS A 231 -17.72 3.19 14.50
CA LYS A 231 -18.23 4.13 13.51
C LYS A 231 -17.29 4.23 12.32
N PRO A 232 -17.63 3.60 11.19
CA PRO A 232 -16.76 3.57 10.01
C PRO A 232 -16.32 4.95 9.51
N GLU A 233 -17.22 5.95 9.60
CA GLU A 233 -16.95 7.33 9.19
C GLU A 233 -15.89 8.02 10.06
N VAL A 234 -15.73 7.60 11.32
CA VAL A 234 -14.77 8.23 12.26
C VAL A 234 -13.34 7.88 11.85
N ARG A 235 -13.02 6.59 11.59
CA ARG A 235 -11.66 6.19 11.17
C ARG A 235 -11.23 6.90 9.89
N ILE A 236 -12.17 7.05 8.94
CA ILE A 236 -11.89 7.70 7.65
C ILE A 236 -11.64 9.20 7.85
N ARG A 237 -12.50 9.87 8.61
CA ARG A 237 -12.37 11.32 8.89
C ARG A 237 -11.09 11.63 9.66
N GLU A 238 -10.76 10.85 10.68
CA GLU A 238 -9.57 11.06 11.49
C GLU A 238 -8.28 10.83 10.68
N PHE A 239 -8.26 9.83 9.81
CA PHE A 239 -7.16 9.62 8.88
C PHE A 239 -6.97 10.84 7.96
N LYS A 240 -8.05 11.33 7.31
CA LYS A 240 -8.00 12.53 6.47
C LYS A 240 -7.55 13.76 7.25
N THR A 241 -8.02 13.91 8.49
CA THR A 241 -7.62 15.03 9.37
C THR A 241 -6.13 14.99 9.69
N MET A 242 -5.57 13.79 9.92
CA MET A 242 -4.13 13.58 10.11
C MET A 242 -3.35 13.99 8.86
N VAL A 243 -3.73 13.50 7.69
CA VAL A 243 -3.06 13.83 6.42
C VAL A 243 -3.07 15.34 6.19
N GLN A 244 -4.23 15.98 6.34
CA GLN A 244 -4.35 17.44 6.18
C GLN A 244 -3.46 18.22 7.17
N ALA A 245 -3.34 17.77 8.42
CA ALA A 245 -2.48 18.41 9.42
C ALA A 245 -1.00 18.28 9.06
N LEU A 246 -0.57 17.12 8.55
CA LEU A 246 0.79 16.88 8.10
C LEU A 246 1.12 17.72 6.85
N HIS A 247 0.20 17.80 5.87
CA HIS A 247 0.34 18.66 4.69
C HIS A 247 0.50 20.13 5.08
N LYS A 248 -0.33 20.65 5.98
CA LYS A 248 -0.20 22.01 6.53
C LYS A 248 1.14 22.25 7.22
N ALA A 249 1.76 21.19 7.73
CA ALA A 249 3.09 21.25 8.34
C ALA A 249 4.24 21.14 7.33
N GLY A 250 3.96 20.90 6.04
CA GLY A 250 4.95 20.68 4.98
C GLY A 250 5.51 19.25 4.96
N ILE A 251 4.77 18.28 5.50
CA ILE A 251 5.20 16.88 5.62
C ILE A 251 4.32 16.02 4.72
N ARG A 252 4.96 15.28 3.81
CA ARG A 252 4.32 14.30 2.93
C ARG A 252 4.00 13.01 3.67
N VAL A 253 2.97 12.30 3.20
CA VAL A 253 2.51 11.03 3.77
C VAL A 253 2.80 9.91 2.77
N ILE A 254 3.65 8.97 3.18
CA ILE A 254 3.99 7.77 2.42
C ILE A 254 3.26 6.57 3.05
N PHE A 255 2.56 5.83 2.22
CA PHE A 255 1.74 4.69 2.61
C PHE A 255 2.48 3.38 2.38
N ASP A 256 2.46 2.49 3.38
CA ASP A 256 3.02 1.14 3.26
C ASP A 256 2.01 0.21 2.58
N ALA A 257 2.34 -0.26 1.39
CA ALA A 257 1.46 -1.03 0.52
C ALA A 257 1.81 -2.52 0.57
N VAL A 258 1.07 -3.28 1.38
CA VAL A 258 1.30 -4.72 1.59
C VAL A 258 0.38 -5.54 0.69
N TYR A 259 0.60 -5.49 -0.63
CA TYR A 259 -0.20 -6.27 -1.59
C TYR A 259 0.35 -7.66 -1.85
N ASN A 260 1.52 -8.00 -1.32
CA ASN A 260 2.22 -9.25 -1.62
C ASN A 260 1.56 -10.50 -1.01
N HIS A 261 0.75 -10.37 0.04
CA HIS A 261 0.02 -11.46 0.67
C HIS A 261 -1.28 -10.98 1.35
N THR A 262 -2.10 -11.90 1.82
CA THR A 262 -3.24 -11.67 2.72
C THR A 262 -2.97 -12.33 4.07
N PHE A 263 -3.64 -11.88 5.13
CA PHE A 263 -3.44 -12.43 6.48
C PHE A 263 -3.67 -13.95 6.55
N ASP A 264 -4.62 -14.46 5.79
CA ASP A 264 -4.81 -15.88 5.49
C ASP A 264 -5.48 -16.04 4.11
N ILE A 265 -5.50 -17.24 3.55
CA ILE A 265 -6.10 -17.50 2.25
C ILE A 265 -7.62 -17.65 2.37
N GLU A 266 -8.09 -18.58 3.20
CA GLU A 266 -9.50 -19.00 3.26
C GLU A 266 -10.43 -17.90 3.80
N GLY A 267 -9.93 -17.04 4.71
CA GLY A 267 -10.64 -15.90 5.25
C GLY A 267 -10.58 -14.66 4.39
N SER A 268 -9.71 -14.62 3.38
CA SER A 268 -9.51 -13.42 2.56
C SER A 268 -10.71 -13.09 1.69
N ASN A 269 -10.89 -11.80 1.44
CA ASN A 269 -11.92 -11.32 0.52
C ASN A 269 -11.68 -11.83 -0.92
N PHE A 270 -10.41 -12.03 -1.30
CA PHE A 270 -10.02 -12.59 -2.58
C PHE A 270 -10.51 -14.03 -2.76
N GLN A 271 -10.22 -14.90 -1.81
CA GLN A 271 -10.63 -16.31 -1.89
C GLN A 271 -12.15 -16.48 -1.81
N ARG A 272 -12.82 -15.62 -1.01
CA ARG A 272 -14.27 -15.66 -0.83
C ARG A 272 -15.07 -15.11 -2.01
N THR A 273 -14.42 -14.39 -2.94
CA THR A 273 -15.08 -13.86 -4.15
C THR A 273 -14.65 -14.59 -5.42
N TYR A 274 -13.38 -14.92 -5.53
CA TYR A 274 -12.84 -15.60 -6.70
C TYR A 274 -11.77 -16.64 -6.29
N PRO A 275 -12.19 -17.82 -5.84
CA PRO A 275 -11.28 -18.86 -5.34
C PRO A 275 -10.12 -19.17 -6.30
N ASP A 276 -8.93 -19.29 -5.74
CA ASP A 276 -7.68 -19.65 -6.42
C ASP A 276 -7.18 -18.66 -7.50
N TYR A 277 -7.88 -17.55 -7.72
CA TYR A 277 -7.49 -16.62 -8.76
C TYR A 277 -6.37 -15.66 -8.34
N TYR A 278 -6.45 -15.09 -7.15
CA TYR A 278 -5.55 -14.01 -6.73
C TYR A 278 -4.21 -14.49 -6.17
N TYR A 279 -4.04 -15.79 -5.97
CA TYR A 279 -2.83 -16.36 -5.39
C TYR A 279 -2.02 -17.17 -6.40
N ARG A 280 -0.69 -17.11 -6.29
CA ARG A 280 0.20 -17.99 -7.05
C ARG A 280 0.18 -19.38 -6.45
N LYS A 281 0.32 -20.37 -7.32
CA LYS A 281 0.49 -21.78 -6.97
C LYS A 281 1.76 -22.33 -7.59
N THR A 282 2.40 -23.21 -6.87
CA THR A 282 3.52 -24.03 -7.35
C THR A 282 3.04 -25.04 -8.40
N ALA A 283 3.96 -25.64 -9.13
CA ALA A 283 3.63 -26.61 -10.19
C ALA A 283 2.88 -27.85 -9.70
N ASP A 284 3.01 -28.20 -8.42
CA ASP A 284 2.27 -29.28 -7.75
C ASP A 284 0.92 -28.83 -7.15
N GLY A 285 0.50 -27.59 -7.41
CA GLY A 285 -0.81 -27.05 -7.05
C GLY A 285 -0.93 -26.49 -5.63
N ARG A 286 0.13 -26.50 -4.83
CA ARG A 286 0.15 -25.84 -3.51
C ARG A 286 0.23 -24.32 -3.66
N TYR A 287 -0.25 -23.58 -2.68
CA TYR A 287 -0.02 -22.13 -2.63
C TYR A 287 1.47 -21.85 -2.45
N SER A 288 1.97 -20.88 -3.20
CA SER A 288 3.33 -20.39 -3.10
C SER A 288 3.45 -19.40 -1.96
N ASP A 289 4.65 -19.30 -1.37
CA ASP A 289 4.92 -18.46 -0.19
C ASP A 289 6.19 -17.63 -0.37
N GLY A 290 6.21 -16.79 -1.37
CA GLY A 290 7.29 -15.80 -1.56
C GLY A 290 7.28 -14.70 -0.51
N SER A 291 6.17 -14.50 0.18
CA SER A 291 6.05 -13.53 1.28
C SER A 291 6.60 -14.02 2.62
N GLY A 292 6.74 -15.35 2.80
CA GLY A 292 7.04 -15.92 4.12
C GLY A 292 5.88 -15.88 5.12
N CYS A 293 4.67 -15.46 4.67
CA CYS A 293 3.46 -15.33 5.47
C CYS A 293 2.40 -16.40 5.15
N GLY A 294 2.80 -17.48 4.45
CA GLY A 294 1.93 -18.59 4.09
C GLY A 294 1.23 -18.46 2.74
N ASN A 295 1.36 -17.35 2.03
CA ASN A 295 0.80 -17.16 0.71
C ASN A 295 1.50 -16.02 -0.05
N GLU A 296 1.30 -15.95 -1.37
CA GLU A 296 1.68 -14.79 -2.19
C GLU A 296 0.61 -14.48 -3.22
N THR A 297 0.39 -13.20 -3.49
CA THR A 297 -0.54 -12.75 -4.51
C THR A 297 0.07 -12.82 -5.90
N ALA A 298 -0.78 -13.05 -6.91
CA ALA A 298 -0.40 -13.18 -8.30
C ALA A 298 -0.57 -11.83 -9.05
N SER A 299 0.36 -10.89 -8.83
CA SER A 299 0.29 -9.53 -9.39
C SER A 299 0.23 -9.51 -10.92
N GLU A 300 0.80 -10.53 -11.59
CA GLU A 300 0.77 -10.69 -13.04
C GLU A 300 -0.64 -11.01 -13.60
N ARG A 301 -1.57 -11.46 -12.75
CA ARG A 301 -2.93 -11.77 -13.20
C ARG A 301 -3.75 -10.50 -13.38
N PRO A 302 -4.53 -10.38 -14.48
CA PRO A 302 -5.21 -9.14 -14.83
C PRO A 302 -6.03 -8.51 -13.73
N LEU A 303 -6.89 -9.28 -13.02
CA LEU A 303 -7.71 -8.72 -11.92
C LEU A 303 -6.90 -8.30 -10.70
N MET A 304 -5.80 -9.01 -10.37
CA MET A 304 -4.96 -8.60 -9.25
C MET A 304 -4.18 -7.33 -9.59
N ARG A 305 -3.61 -7.25 -10.79
CA ARG A 305 -2.93 -6.05 -11.29
C ARG A 305 -3.85 -4.83 -11.26
N GLU A 306 -5.06 -4.98 -11.81
CA GLU A 306 -6.06 -3.93 -11.86
C GLU A 306 -6.50 -3.51 -10.45
N PHE A 307 -6.68 -4.48 -9.54
CA PHE A 307 -6.95 -4.23 -8.13
C PHE A 307 -5.87 -3.36 -7.50
N MET A 308 -4.59 -3.69 -7.69
CA MET A 308 -3.47 -2.92 -7.13
C MET A 308 -3.43 -1.49 -7.68
N ILE A 309 -3.62 -1.32 -9.00
CA ILE A 309 -3.66 -0.01 -9.66
C ILE A 309 -4.80 0.84 -9.10
N GLU A 310 -6.01 0.31 -9.04
CA GLU A 310 -7.18 1.05 -8.56
C GLU A 310 -7.10 1.34 -7.05
N SER A 311 -6.51 0.44 -6.26
CA SER A 311 -6.26 0.67 -4.84
C SER A 311 -5.28 1.82 -4.62
N VAL A 312 -4.16 1.84 -5.32
CA VAL A 312 -3.19 2.95 -5.25
C VAL A 312 -3.84 4.28 -5.67
N LYS A 313 -4.57 4.30 -6.78
CA LYS A 313 -5.31 5.49 -7.24
C LYS A 313 -6.34 5.96 -6.20
N TYR A 314 -7.03 5.03 -5.54
CA TYR A 314 -8.00 5.33 -4.50
C TYR A 314 -7.33 6.02 -3.30
N TRP A 315 -6.21 5.52 -2.80
CA TRP A 315 -5.49 6.16 -1.70
C TRP A 315 -4.96 7.56 -2.06
N ILE A 316 -4.54 7.77 -3.31
CA ILE A 316 -4.12 9.09 -3.80
C ILE A 316 -5.31 10.07 -3.85
N ASN A 317 -6.42 9.65 -4.45
CA ASN A 317 -7.54 10.54 -4.74
C ASN A 317 -8.44 10.80 -3.52
N GLU A 318 -8.65 9.78 -2.67
CA GLU A 318 -9.54 9.87 -1.51
C GLU A 318 -8.82 10.36 -0.25
N PHE A 319 -7.56 9.97 -0.07
CA PHE A 319 -6.80 10.25 1.15
C PHE A 319 -5.58 11.16 0.93
N HIS A 320 -5.36 11.63 -0.28
CA HIS A 320 -4.27 12.53 -0.68
C HIS A 320 -2.86 12.00 -0.35
N ILE A 321 -2.66 10.69 -0.45
CA ILE A 321 -1.36 10.04 -0.20
C ILE A 321 -0.31 10.53 -1.18
N ASP A 322 0.92 10.76 -0.70
CA ASP A 322 2.03 11.42 -1.41
C ASP A 322 3.14 10.49 -1.87
N GLY A 323 3.08 9.23 -1.47
CA GLY A 323 4.07 8.22 -1.84
C GLY A 323 3.67 6.83 -1.36
N PHE A 324 4.34 5.81 -1.89
CA PHE A 324 4.11 4.42 -1.53
C PHE A 324 5.43 3.69 -1.32
N ARG A 325 5.51 2.97 -0.20
CA ARG A 325 6.52 1.92 0.01
C ARG A 325 5.85 0.57 -0.22
N PHE A 326 6.34 -0.21 -1.16
CA PHE A 326 5.83 -1.55 -1.39
C PHE A 326 6.59 -2.55 -0.53
N ASP A 327 5.87 -3.15 0.40
CA ASP A 327 6.33 -4.28 1.20
C ASP A 327 6.64 -5.46 0.28
N LEU A 328 7.81 -6.09 0.48
CA LEU A 328 8.27 -7.20 -0.36
C LEU A 328 7.99 -6.96 -1.86
N MET A 329 8.37 -5.79 -2.37
CA MET A 329 8.16 -5.41 -3.78
C MET A 329 8.69 -6.48 -4.74
N GLY A 330 9.72 -7.22 -4.34
CA GLY A 330 10.29 -8.32 -5.09
C GLY A 330 9.36 -9.54 -5.27
N VAL A 331 8.20 -9.57 -4.64
CA VAL A 331 7.14 -10.57 -4.91
C VAL A 331 6.29 -10.16 -6.13
N HIS A 332 6.22 -8.87 -6.44
CA HIS A 332 5.43 -8.36 -7.57
C HIS A 332 6.20 -8.42 -8.89
N ASP A 333 5.48 -8.58 -9.99
CA ASP A 333 6.08 -8.57 -11.31
C ASP A 333 6.38 -7.13 -11.79
N ILE A 334 7.46 -6.99 -12.59
CA ILE A 334 7.94 -5.70 -13.11
C ILE A 334 6.86 -4.97 -13.91
N GLU A 335 6.08 -5.70 -14.71
CA GLU A 335 5.04 -5.10 -15.56
C GLU A 335 3.95 -4.44 -14.70
N THR A 336 3.49 -5.11 -13.63
CA THR A 336 2.52 -4.55 -12.70
C THR A 336 3.06 -3.30 -12.02
N MET A 337 4.31 -3.33 -11.53
CA MET A 337 4.92 -2.16 -10.90
C MET A 337 5.03 -0.98 -11.87
N ASN A 338 5.43 -1.22 -13.11
CA ASN A 338 5.50 -0.17 -14.13
C ASN A 338 4.13 0.38 -14.53
N GLN A 339 3.08 -0.44 -14.56
CA GLN A 339 1.71 0.02 -14.81
C GLN A 339 1.17 0.84 -13.64
N ILE A 340 1.47 0.47 -12.38
CA ILE A 340 1.16 1.29 -11.21
C ILE A 340 1.87 2.65 -11.33
N ARG A 341 3.17 2.68 -11.65
CA ARG A 341 3.91 3.93 -11.83
C ARG A 341 3.27 4.82 -12.89
N ALA A 342 2.94 4.26 -14.05
CA ALA A 342 2.29 5.01 -15.13
C ALA A 342 0.92 5.58 -14.71
N ALA A 343 0.13 4.82 -13.94
CA ALA A 343 -1.16 5.28 -13.43
C ALA A 343 -1.00 6.41 -12.40
N VAL A 344 0.01 6.33 -11.56
CA VAL A 344 0.34 7.37 -10.57
C VAL A 344 0.87 8.62 -11.26
N ASP A 345 1.75 8.51 -12.27
CA ASP A 345 2.26 9.64 -13.06
C ASP A 345 1.15 10.41 -13.76
N ALA A 346 0.11 9.71 -14.20
CA ALA A 346 -1.06 10.34 -14.81
C ALA A 346 -1.88 11.20 -13.82
N ILE A 347 -1.72 10.98 -12.52
CA ILE A 347 -2.35 11.78 -11.46
C ILE A 347 -1.38 12.88 -11.01
N ASP A 348 -0.19 12.50 -10.56
CA ASP A 348 0.84 13.41 -10.08
C ASP A 348 2.22 12.72 -10.11
N PRO A 349 3.14 13.11 -11.00
CA PRO A 349 4.46 12.49 -11.11
C PRO A 349 5.38 12.78 -9.92
N THR A 350 5.01 13.68 -9.01
CA THR A 350 5.76 13.95 -7.77
C THR A 350 5.49 12.93 -6.66
N ILE A 351 4.52 12.04 -6.84
CA ILE A 351 4.24 10.94 -5.91
C ILE A 351 5.33 9.89 -6.08
N TYR A 352 6.15 9.70 -5.05
CA TYR A 352 7.27 8.78 -5.12
C TYR A 352 6.85 7.34 -4.76
N ILE A 353 7.37 6.37 -5.52
CA ILE A 353 7.17 4.94 -5.28
C ILE A 353 8.53 4.29 -5.06
N TYR A 354 8.64 3.50 -4.00
CA TYR A 354 9.79 2.67 -3.72
C TYR A 354 9.36 1.42 -2.96
N GLY A 355 10.27 0.48 -2.75
CA GLY A 355 9.94 -0.71 -2.00
C GLY A 355 11.11 -1.62 -1.71
N GLU A 356 10.81 -2.75 -1.12
CA GLU A 356 11.78 -3.79 -0.82
C GLU A 356 12.03 -4.65 -2.06
N GLY A 357 13.21 -4.53 -2.65
CA GLY A 357 13.62 -5.28 -3.83
C GLY A 357 13.99 -6.75 -3.52
N TRP A 358 13.26 -7.40 -2.65
CA TRP A 358 13.44 -8.81 -2.27
C TRP A 358 12.11 -9.50 -1.95
N SER A 359 12.16 -10.81 -1.76
CA SER A 359 11.10 -11.65 -1.22
C SER A 359 11.60 -12.34 0.04
N ALA A 360 10.72 -12.73 0.95
CA ALA A 360 11.07 -13.47 2.16
C ALA A 360 11.19 -14.99 1.91
N GLY A 361 10.58 -15.48 0.82
CA GLY A 361 10.62 -16.87 0.38
C GLY A 361 10.81 -17.00 -1.13
N THR A 362 10.61 -18.20 -1.67
CA THR A 362 10.69 -18.47 -3.11
C THR A 362 9.33 -18.25 -3.76
N CYS A 363 9.27 -17.34 -4.72
CA CYS A 363 8.06 -17.08 -5.51
C CYS A 363 7.86 -18.14 -6.60
N ALA A 364 6.61 -18.56 -6.82
CA ALA A 364 6.24 -19.42 -7.96
C ALA A 364 6.06 -18.59 -9.25
N TYR A 365 7.01 -17.71 -9.54
CA TYR A 365 7.05 -16.88 -10.74
C TYR A 365 8.52 -16.69 -11.18
N PRO A 366 8.82 -16.53 -12.49
CA PRO A 366 10.19 -16.37 -12.95
C PRO A 366 10.88 -15.17 -12.31
N GLN A 367 12.01 -15.41 -11.64
CA GLN A 367 12.72 -14.39 -10.85
C GLN A 367 13.14 -13.17 -11.68
N GLU A 368 13.50 -13.36 -12.95
CA GLU A 368 13.91 -12.30 -13.89
C GLU A 368 12.75 -11.36 -14.28
N LYS A 369 11.51 -11.76 -13.96
CA LYS A 369 10.29 -10.97 -14.17
C LYS A 369 9.80 -10.28 -12.90
N LEU A 370 10.41 -10.57 -11.74
CA LEU A 370 10.07 -9.98 -10.46
C LEU A 370 10.81 -8.65 -10.24
N ALA A 371 10.19 -7.74 -9.49
CA ALA A 371 10.73 -6.43 -9.15
C ALA A 371 11.80 -6.52 -8.03
N MET A 372 12.76 -7.43 -8.21
CA MET A 372 13.90 -7.60 -7.33
C MET A 372 14.87 -6.41 -7.46
N LYS A 373 15.66 -6.13 -6.43
CA LYS A 373 16.66 -5.04 -6.41
C LYS A 373 17.54 -5.05 -7.64
N ALA A 374 18.07 -6.21 -8.02
CA ALA A 374 18.89 -6.38 -9.21
C ALA A 374 18.18 -6.06 -10.54
N SER A 375 16.85 -5.93 -10.53
CA SER A 375 16.01 -5.58 -11.68
C SER A 375 15.49 -4.14 -11.64
N THR A 376 15.88 -3.33 -10.65
CA THR A 376 15.36 -1.95 -10.46
C THR A 376 15.62 -1.08 -11.69
N TYR A 377 16.69 -1.33 -12.45
CA TYR A 377 16.95 -0.65 -13.73
C TYR A 377 15.87 -0.88 -14.80
N LYS A 378 14.96 -1.87 -14.62
CA LYS A 378 13.79 -2.12 -15.48
C LYS A 378 12.52 -1.40 -14.99
N LEU A 379 12.57 -0.81 -13.80
CA LEU A 379 11.46 -0.07 -13.20
C LEU A 379 11.54 1.41 -13.58
N ASN A 380 10.40 1.99 -13.97
CA ASN A 380 10.32 3.38 -14.42
C ASN A 380 10.25 4.32 -13.22
N GLY A 381 11.40 4.84 -12.74
CA GLY A 381 11.44 5.82 -11.64
C GLY A 381 10.94 5.26 -10.28
N ILE A 382 10.92 3.94 -10.10
CA ILE A 382 10.61 3.30 -8.82
C ILE A 382 11.92 2.98 -8.12
N GLY A 383 12.01 3.32 -6.82
CA GLY A 383 13.18 3.09 -6.01
C GLY A 383 13.16 1.75 -5.26
N ALA A 384 14.34 1.31 -4.82
CA ALA A 384 14.49 0.17 -3.92
C ALA A 384 15.44 0.49 -2.77
N PHE A 385 15.27 -0.18 -1.63
CA PHE A 385 16.15 -0.04 -0.48
C PHE A 385 17.55 -0.60 -0.76
N SER A 386 18.58 0.12 -0.30
CA SER A 386 19.99 -0.27 -0.39
C SER A 386 20.45 -0.97 0.89
N ASP A 387 20.37 -2.29 0.92
CA ASP A 387 20.92 -3.11 2.01
C ASP A 387 22.47 -3.02 2.07
N ASP A 388 23.15 -2.85 0.93
CA ASP A 388 24.59 -2.58 0.90
C ASP A 388 24.96 -1.37 1.77
N MET A 389 24.25 -0.26 1.63
CA MET A 389 24.51 0.95 2.41
C MET A 389 24.10 0.78 3.88
N ARG A 390 22.91 0.18 4.14
CA ARG A 390 22.43 -0.08 5.49
C ARG A 390 23.45 -0.89 6.28
N ASP A 391 23.90 -2.01 5.72
CA ASP A 391 24.77 -2.95 6.42
C ASP A 391 26.20 -2.43 6.52
N ALA A 392 26.68 -1.69 5.53
CA ALA A 392 27.96 -0.99 5.60
C ALA A 392 28.00 0.10 6.70
N LEU A 393 26.85 0.70 7.02
CA LEU A 393 26.75 1.66 8.13
C LEU A 393 26.71 0.97 9.50
N ARG A 394 25.80 0.04 9.71
CA ARG A 394 25.44 -0.49 11.04
C ARG A 394 25.94 -1.90 11.34
N GLY A 395 26.28 -2.68 10.34
CA GLY A 395 26.59 -4.11 10.42
C GLY A 395 25.57 -4.99 9.71
N PRO A 396 25.94 -6.24 9.35
CA PRO A 396 25.13 -7.13 8.53
C PRO A 396 23.80 -7.49 9.19
N PHE A 397 22.74 -7.56 8.41
CA PHE A 397 21.41 -7.99 8.87
C PHE A 397 21.43 -9.39 9.52
N SER A 398 22.24 -10.28 8.99
CA SER A 398 22.30 -11.69 9.43
C SER A 398 23.02 -11.92 10.77
N ASP A 399 23.69 -10.91 11.33
CA ASP A 399 24.48 -11.05 12.58
C ASP A 399 24.50 -9.73 13.35
N ASP A 400 23.62 -9.62 14.32
CA ASP A 400 23.46 -8.42 15.15
C ASP A 400 24.59 -8.18 16.17
N THR A 401 25.56 -9.10 16.27
CA THR A 401 26.76 -8.95 17.10
C THR A 401 27.92 -8.27 16.37
N LYS A 402 27.79 -8.07 15.05
CA LYS A 402 28.78 -7.41 14.21
C LYS A 402 28.43 -5.95 13.96
N GLY A 403 29.38 -5.06 14.21
CA GLY A 403 29.33 -3.66 13.80
C GLY A 403 29.90 -3.45 12.40
N ALA A 404 29.79 -2.21 11.90
CA ALA A 404 30.40 -1.76 10.65
C ALA A 404 30.94 -0.33 10.82
N PHE A 405 30.82 0.53 9.82
CA PHE A 405 31.43 1.86 9.79
C PHE A 405 31.11 2.70 11.05
N LEU A 406 29.86 2.72 11.51
CA LEU A 406 29.45 3.51 12.69
C LEU A 406 30.05 2.97 14.01
N ALA A 407 30.49 1.72 14.04
CA ALA A 407 31.23 1.12 15.15
C ALA A 407 32.75 1.22 14.96
N GLY A 408 33.22 2.01 14.00
CA GLY A 408 34.66 2.20 13.72
C GLY A 408 35.33 1.04 12.98
N ILE A 409 34.52 0.11 12.43
CA ILE A 409 35.03 -1.03 11.63
C ILE A 409 35.38 -0.53 10.23
N LYS A 410 36.58 -0.92 9.74
CA LYS A 410 37.09 -0.56 8.41
C LYS A 410 36.69 -1.63 7.39
N GLY A 411 36.68 -1.25 6.11
CA GLY A 411 36.46 -2.16 4.98
C GLY A 411 35.14 -1.94 4.25
N GLU A 412 34.28 -1.06 4.78
CA GLU A 412 32.93 -0.79 4.23
C GLU A 412 32.89 0.39 3.25
N GLU A 413 34.04 0.98 2.94
CA GLU A 413 34.14 2.24 2.20
C GLU A 413 33.52 2.16 0.79
N GLU A 414 33.65 1.02 0.11
CA GLU A 414 33.11 0.87 -1.27
C GLU A 414 31.59 0.71 -1.26
N SER A 415 31.02 -0.02 -0.29
CA SER A 415 29.56 -0.10 -0.11
C SER A 415 28.95 1.26 0.25
N LEU A 416 29.63 2.05 1.10
CA LEU A 416 29.20 3.42 1.42
C LEU A 416 29.27 4.34 0.20
N LYS A 417 30.37 4.31 -0.56
CA LYS A 417 30.47 5.08 -1.81
C LYS A 417 29.38 4.69 -2.80
N PHE A 418 29.10 3.39 -2.94
CA PHE A 418 28.06 2.88 -3.82
C PHE A 418 26.68 3.38 -3.39
N GLY A 419 26.40 3.37 -2.08
CA GLY A 419 25.18 3.96 -1.52
C GLY A 419 25.07 5.48 -1.76
N ILE A 420 26.17 6.23 -1.56
CA ILE A 420 26.21 7.68 -1.76
C ILE A 420 25.94 8.08 -3.21
N VAL A 421 26.41 7.31 -4.20
CA VAL A 421 26.14 7.60 -5.61
C VAL A 421 24.79 7.06 -6.09
N GLY A 422 23.98 6.46 -5.22
CA GLY A 422 22.62 6.02 -5.55
C GLY A 422 22.55 4.75 -6.41
N GLY A 423 23.47 3.80 -6.21
CA GLY A 423 23.46 2.50 -6.89
C GLY A 423 23.81 2.53 -8.38
N ILE A 424 24.26 3.69 -8.91
CA ILE A 424 24.69 3.85 -10.30
C ILE A 424 26.14 3.44 -10.52
N ALA A 425 26.52 3.25 -11.77
CA ALA A 425 27.94 3.07 -12.14
C ALA A 425 28.75 4.36 -11.85
N HIS A 426 29.81 4.26 -11.10
CA HIS A 426 30.67 5.41 -10.79
C HIS A 426 32.15 5.01 -10.75
N LYS A 427 33.03 5.83 -11.35
CA LYS A 427 34.46 5.53 -11.51
C LYS A 427 35.25 5.41 -10.18
N GLN A 428 34.72 5.95 -9.09
CA GLN A 428 35.33 5.89 -7.76
C GLN A 428 34.81 4.74 -6.89
N VAL A 429 33.97 3.86 -7.43
CA VAL A 429 33.42 2.70 -6.75
C VAL A 429 34.03 1.44 -7.33
N ASP A 430 34.74 0.67 -6.52
CA ASP A 430 35.18 -0.66 -6.86
C ASP A 430 34.08 -1.67 -6.52
N MET A 431 33.29 -2.05 -7.52
CA MET A 431 32.16 -2.97 -7.36
C MET A 431 32.56 -4.37 -6.85
N THR A 432 33.83 -4.76 -6.99
CA THR A 432 34.31 -6.05 -6.46
C THR A 432 34.31 -6.10 -4.95
N ARG A 433 34.41 -4.93 -4.29
CA ARG A 433 34.48 -4.73 -2.86
C ARG A 433 33.17 -4.29 -2.21
N VAL A 434 32.11 -4.03 -2.98
CA VAL A 434 30.76 -3.79 -2.48
C VAL A 434 30.24 -5.08 -1.83
N ASN A 435 29.50 -5.00 -0.72
CA ASN A 435 29.13 -6.16 0.10
C ASN A 435 28.31 -7.19 -0.65
N TYR A 436 27.18 -6.81 -1.22
CA TYR A 436 26.23 -7.73 -1.87
C TYR A 436 26.21 -7.57 -3.39
N ASP A 437 25.99 -6.37 -3.89
CA ASP A 437 25.86 -6.11 -5.31
C ASP A 437 27.24 -6.02 -5.99
N LYS A 438 27.40 -6.78 -7.07
CA LYS A 438 28.64 -6.74 -7.86
C LYS A 438 28.48 -5.98 -9.18
N LYS A 439 27.30 -5.36 -9.38
CA LYS A 439 26.96 -4.53 -10.54
C LYS A 439 26.02 -3.41 -10.10
N PRO A 440 26.06 -2.24 -10.77
CA PRO A 440 25.05 -1.20 -10.60
C PRO A 440 23.65 -1.75 -10.90
N TRP A 441 22.65 -1.32 -10.13
CA TRP A 441 21.28 -1.83 -10.24
C TRP A 441 20.24 -0.72 -10.49
N THR A 442 20.66 0.54 -10.52
CA THR A 442 19.82 1.70 -10.83
C THR A 442 20.24 2.38 -12.13
N ASN A 443 19.31 3.05 -12.79
CA ASN A 443 19.60 3.95 -13.92
C ASN A 443 19.92 5.36 -13.46
N GLU A 444 19.36 5.77 -12.31
CA GLU A 444 19.51 7.10 -11.73
C GLU A 444 19.52 7.03 -10.19
N PRO A 445 20.17 7.98 -9.52
CA PRO A 445 20.30 7.93 -8.04
C PRO A 445 18.97 7.94 -7.29
N THR A 446 17.90 8.51 -7.89
CA THR A 446 16.57 8.55 -7.31
C THR A 446 15.88 7.19 -7.23
N GLN A 447 16.42 6.17 -7.88
CA GLN A 447 15.95 4.79 -7.74
C GLN A 447 16.53 4.05 -6.54
N GLN A 448 17.26 4.72 -5.65
CA GLN A 448 17.78 4.13 -4.43
C GLN A 448 17.25 4.85 -3.19
N ILE A 449 16.82 4.08 -2.20
CA ILE A 449 16.62 4.55 -0.83
C ILE A 449 17.86 4.23 -0.01
N SER A 450 18.59 5.29 0.36
CA SER A 450 19.70 5.21 1.30
C SER A 450 19.16 5.30 2.72
N TYR A 451 19.40 4.30 3.54
CA TYR A 451 18.87 4.24 4.91
C TYR A 451 19.84 3.55 5.87
N VAL A 452 19.63 3.74 7.15
CA VAL A 452 20.46 3.14 8.20
C VAL A 452 19.66 2.24 9.13
N SER A 453 18.35 2.46 9.24
CA SER A 453 17.47 1.72 10.14
C SER A 453 16.02 1.79 9.64
N CYS A 454 15.25 0.77 9.92
CA CYS A 454 13.80 0.69 9.72
C CYS A 454 13.19 -0.19 10.83
N HIS A 455 11.91 -0.56 10.71
CA HIS A 455 11.24 -1.46 11.67
C HIS A 455 11.77 -2.89 11.64
N ASP A 456 12.31 -3.34 10.50
CA ASP A 456 12.93 -4.66 10.38
C ASP A 456 14.29 -4.66 11.05
N ASP A 457 14.52 -5.67 11.91
CA ASP A 457 15.73 -5.81 12.70
C ASP A 457 15.88 -4.71 13.79
N MET A 458 17.01 -4.70 14.50
CA MET A 458 17.29 -3.73 15.55
C MET A 458 17.29 -2.29 15.05
N CYS A 459 16.68 -1.40 15.79
CA CYS A 459 16.89 0.03 15.55
C CYS A 459 18.37 0.42 15.79
N LEU A 460 18.81 1.50 15.16
CA LEU A 460 20.21 1.89 15.16
C LEU A 460 20.82 2.01 16.58
N VAL A 461 20.08 2.59 17.53
CA VAL A 461 20.58 2.79 18.89
C VAL A 461 20.82 1.46 19.62
N ASP A 462 19.94 0.49 19.43
CA ASP A 462 20.10 -0.83 20.06
C ASP A 462 21.22 -1.62 19.42
N ARG A 463 21.36 -1.50 18.10
CA ARG A 463 22.48 -2.08 17.36
C ARG A 463 23.82 -1.53 17.86
N LEU A 464 23.95 -0.21 17.96
CA LEU A 464 25.18 0.42 18.42
C LEU A 464 25.51 0.06 19.87
N ARG A 465 24.54 0.02 20.77
CA ARG A 465 24.72 -0.46 22.16
C ARG A 465 25.26 -1.89 22.22
N ARG A 466 24.82 -2.73 21.29
CA ARG A 466 25.26 -4.13 21.25
C ARG A 466 26.68 -4.30 20.72
N VAL A 467 27.08 -3.52 19.73
CA VAL A 467 28.38 -3.66 19.03
C VAL A 467 29.46 -2.71 19.52
N CYS A 468 29.12 -1.68 20.28
CA CYS A 468 30.00 -0.74 20.92
C CYS A 468 29.74 -0.76 22.45
N PRO A 469 30.10 -1.83 23.16
CA PRO A 469 30.00 -1.83 24.61
C PRO A 469 30.89 -0.75 25.18
N ASP A 470 30.43 -0.05 26.25
CA ASP A 470 31.18 1.01 26.98
C ASP A 470 32.50 0.53 27.52
#